data_0f7c302faa3452c307c432fd8119c453
#
_entry.id   0f7c302faa3452c307c432fd8119c453
#
_cell.length_a   1.000
_cell.length_b   1.000
_cell.length_c   1.000
_cell.angle_alpha   90.00
_cell.angle_beta   90.00
_cell.angle_gamma   90.00
#
_symmetry.space_group_name_H-M   'P 1'
#
loop_
_entity.id
_entity.type
_entity.pdbx_description
1 polymer ?
#
loop_
_entity_poly.entity_id
_entity_poly.type
_entity_poly.pdbx_seq_one_letter_code
_entity_poly.pdbx_strand_id
1 'polypeptide(L)'
;MTGAILLHLTESSPEPLRSQIARQLRDRVLSGDLPEGCELPPAQRLAREHRVSPRVVRQAFEALAAEGLLARDGDAVRVATVSAEQRRALAQRRLLDDLRQQELSLRELELARDIQRRLLPPARVDCHGLTVTSRWLPARFVAGDFYDVLRHLDGGAGVVVADVAGKGIGASVIMASVKAMAPFIAAELGVADTLRELNRRLCGELGKGQFVALAYARFSPDAATVELANAGMPDPFVVQDDGRPVPLEVPGPRLPLGIRAGVPYVSVTRPLAERARLLLFSDGIAEARRPSGEPLGYEGLAAVVAAVAAAAGAGQAAAGEWLDAVLDEVQRLTGPALDDDWTAVLVERSGGQEAPRPATGGDAAGGEA
;
A
#
# COMPACT_ATOMS: atom_id res chain seq x y z
N MET A 1 -24.50 14.38 45.10
CA MET A 1 -23.11 13.87 45.14
C MET A 1 -22.62 13.81 43.70
N THR A 2 -21.80 14.76 43.30
CA THR A 2 -21.23 14.83 41.93
C THR A 2 -20.06 13.84 41.87
N GLY A 3 -20.34 12.65 41.34
CA GLY A 3 -19.30 11.66 41.05
C GLY A 3 -18.25 12.23 40.08
N ALA A 4 -17.00 11.77 40.17
CA ALA A 4 -15.95 12.16 39.26
C ALA A 4 -16.36 11.78 37.82
N ILE A 5 -16.39 12.78 36.92
CA ILE A 5 -16.65 12.56 35.49
C ILE A 5 -15.34 12.16 34.83
N LEU A 6 -15.13 10.89 34.61
CA LEU A 6 -13.97 10.38 33.92
C LEU A 6 -14.14 10.62 32.38
N LEU A 7 -13.19 11.35 31.78
CA LEU A 7 -13.12 11.57 30.33
C LEU A 7 -11.82 10.95 29.78
N HIS A 8 -11.91 10.29 28.64
CA HIS A 8 -10.75 9.75 27.92
C HIS A 8 -10.35 10.71 26.82
N LEU A 9 -9.30 11.49 27.06
CA LEU A 9 -8.81 12.51 26.14
C LEU A 9 -7.48 12.07 25.52
N THR A 10 -7.35 12.24 24.21
CA THR A 10 -6.16 11.86 23.44
C THR A 10 -5.65 13.08 22.68
N GLU A 11 -4.47 13.61 23.03
CA GLU A 11 -3.86 14.78 22.38
C GLU A 11 -3.43 14.49 20.93
N SER A 12 -3.07 13.23 20.63
CA SER A 12 -2.67 12.79 19.27
C SER A 12 -3.86 12.53 18.33
N SER A 13 -5.09 12.68 18.81
CA SER A 13 -6.29 12.52 17.98
C SER A 13 -6.46 13.73 17.04
N PRO A 14 -6.88 13.54 15.78
CA PRO A 14 -7.25 14.63 14.88
C PRO A 14 -8.47 15.42 15.38
N GLU A 15 -9.28 14.84 16.27
CA GLU A 15 -10.43 15.51 16.89
C GLU A 15 -9.97 16.49 17.99
N PRO A 16 -10.30 17.79 17.90
CA PRO A 16 -9.94 18.77 18.93
C PRO A 16 -10.43 18.37 20.33
N LEU A 17 -9.63 18.63 21.38
CA LEU A 17 -9.97 18.28 22.77
C LEU A 17 -11.36 18.78 23.19
N ARG A 18 -11.76 20.00 22.78
CA ARG A 18 -13.10 20.54 23.03
C ARG A 18 -14.21 19.64 22.50
N SER A 19 -14.01 19.06 21.30
CA SER A 19 -14.98 18.19 20.64
C SER A 19 -15.03 16.83 21.33
N GLN A 20 -13.88 16.28 21.74
CA GLN A 20 -13.80 15.04 22.52
C GLN A 20 -14.54 15.15 23.84
N ILE A 21 -14.39 16.29 24.56
CA ILE A 21 -15.08 16.55 25.83
C ILE A 21 -16.59 16.68 25.59
N ALA A 22 -17.00 17.49 24.60
CA ALA A 22 -18.41 17.70 24.28
C ALA A 22 -19.08 16.38 23.89
N ARG A 23 -18.43 15.57 23.06
CA ARG A 23 -18.92 14.25 22.65
C ARG A 23 -19.16 13.32 23.84
N GLN A 24 -18.16 13.15 24.70
CA GLN A 24 -18.27 12.22 25.83
C GLN A 24 -19.31 12.68 26.87
N LEU A 25 -19.45 13.98 27.12
CA LEU A 25 -20.49 14.51 27.99
C LEU A 25 -21.88 14.35 27.38
N ARG A 26 -22.03 14.61 26.09
CA ARG A 26 -23.27 14.39 25.33
C ARG A 26 -23.74 12.95 25.42
N ASP A 27 -22.80 12.00 25.20
CA ASP A 27 -23.11 10.57 25.27
C ASP A 27 -23.68 10.19 26.64
N ARG A 28 -23.09 10.68 27.70
CA ARG A 28 -23.56 10.42 29.06
C ARG A 28 -24.90 11.10 29.41
N VAL A 29 -25.17 12.27 28.84
CA VAL A 29 -26.48 12.92 28.98
C VAL A 29 -27.56 12.14 28.22
N LEU A 30 -27.24 11.68 27.00
CA LEU A 30 -28.20 10.94 26.18
C LEU A 30 -28.42 9.51 26.68
N SER A 31 -27.41 8.84 27.25
CA SER A 31 -27.54 7.51 27.87
C SER A 31 -28.26 7.55 29.22
N GLY A 32 -28.30 8.72 29.88
CA GLY A 32 -28.87 8.88 31.23
C GLY A 32 -27.83 8.69 32.34
N ASP A 33 -26.56 8.43 32.04
CA ASP A 33 -25.47 8.34 33.04
C ASP A 33 -25.26 9.67 33.78
N LEU A 34 -25.56 10.79 33.10
CA LEU A 34 -25.72 12.11 33.69
C LEU A 34 -27.22 12.45 33.68
N PRO A 35 -27.93 12.22 34.79
CA PRO A 35 -29.37 12.44 34.84
C PRO A 35 -29.73 13.93 34.78
N GLU A 36 -30.97 14.20 34.39
CA GLU A 36 -31.56 15.52 34.36
C GLU A 36 -31.38 16.26 35.69
N GLY A 37 -31.06 17.54 35.64
CA GLY A 37 -30.77 18.39 36.79
C GLY A 37 -29.44 18.11 37.46
N CYS A 38 -28.68 17.12 37.03
CA CYS A 38 -27.36 16.84 37.59
C CYS A 38 -26.44 18.06 37.33
N GLU A 39 -25.80 18.55 38.38
CA GLU A 39 -24.84 19.63 38.32
C GLU A 39 -23.48 19.09 37.90
N LEU A 40 -22.92 19.66 36.85
CA LEU A 40 -21.56 19.33 36.36
C LEU A 40 -20.51 20.02 37.23
N PRO A 41 -19.34 19.42 37.41
CA PRO A 41 -18.22 20.09 38.07
C PRO A 41 -17.88 21.40 37.35
N PRO A 42 -17.46 22.44 38.10
CA PRO A 42 -16.99 23.67 37.49
C PRO A 42 -15.88 23.42 36.47
N ALA A 43 -15.89 24.20 35.39
CA ALA A 43 -14.95 24.01 34.27
C ALA A 43 -13.47 23.97 34.73
N GLN A 44 -13.11 24.74 35.79
CA GLN A 44 -11.74 24.75 36.33
C GLN A 44 -11.41 23.42 37.00
N ARG A 45 -12.39 22.76 37.68
CA ARG A 45 -12.18 21.49 38.35
C ARG A 45 -12.02 20.38 37.31
N LEU A 46 -12.93 20.28 36.35
CA LEU A 46 -12.88 19.29 35.28
C LEU A 46 -11.60 19.44 34.44
N ALA A 47 -11.20 20.67 34.14
CA ALA A 47 -9.97 20.98 33.43
C ALA A 47 -8.72 20.47 34.17
N ARG A 48 -8.68 20.60 35.52
CA ARG A 48 -7.58 20.16 36.35
C ARG A 48 -7.52 18.63 36.43
N GLU A 49 -8.68 17.98 36.56
CA GLU A 49 -8.78 16.51 36.62
C GLU A 49 -8.29 15.85 35.34
N HIS A 50 -8.50 16.50 34.19
CA HIS A 50 -8.13 15.97 32.85
C HIS A 50 -6.93 16.64 32.18
N ARG A 51 -6.20 17.51 32.91
CA ARG A 51 -4.99 18.20 32.43
C ARG A 51 -5.20 19.01 31.14
N VAL A 52 -6.36 19.64 31.00
CA VAL A 52 -6.69 20.53 29.88
C VAL A 52 -6.89 21.97 30.34
N SER A 53 -6.93 22.93 29.40
CA SER A 53 -7.21 24.31 29.79
C SER A 53 -8.69 24.52 30.16
N PRO A 54 -9.02 25.36 31.17
CA PRO A 54 -10.41 25.67 31.51
C PRO A 54 -11.21 26.29 30.35
N ARG A 55 -10.54 26.92 29.42
CA ARG A 55 -11.15 27.48 28.21
C ARG A 55 -11.74 26.39 27.31
N VAL A 56 -11.01 25.26 27.13
CA VAL A 56 -11.45 24.13 26.31
C VAL A 56 -12.71 23.50 26.92
N VAL A 57 -12.75 23.33 28.24
CA VAL A 57 -13.94 22.78 28.91
C VAL A 57 -15.15 23.75 28.80
N ARG A 58 -14.92 25.06 28.97
CA ARG A 58 -15.99 26.05 28.78
C ARG A 58 -16.56 26.05 27.37
N GLN A 59 -15.72 25.95 26.37
CA GLN A 59 -16.15 25.83 24.97
C GLN A 59 -16.98 24.56 24.72
N ALA A 60 -16.61 23.43 25.36
CA ALA A 60 -17.41 22.22 25.29
C ALA A 60 -18.78 22.37 25.96
N PHE A 61 -18.84 23.01 27.13
CA PHE A 61 -20.10 23.32 27.81
C PHE A 61 -20.98 24.27 27.01
N GLU A 62 -20.40 25.29 26.37
CA GLU A 62 -21.12 26.24 25.50
C GLU A 62 -21.73 25.51 24.29
N ALA A 63 -20.99 24.59 23.68
CA ALA A 63 -21.50 23.78 22.58
C ALA A 63 -22.70 22.92 23.02
N LEU A 64 -22.59 22.25 24.16
CA LEU A 64 -23.67 21.43 24.70
C LEU A 64 -24.88 22.27 25.17
N ALA A 65 -24.67 23.49 25.66
CA ALA A 65 -25.75 24.41 25.99
C ALA A 65 -26.48 24.91 24.71
N ALA A 66 -25.74 25.18 23.64
CA ALA A 66 -26.35 25.51 22.34
C ALA A 66 -27.19 24.36 21.77
N GLU A 67 -26.84 23.12 22.08
CA GLU A 67 -27.61 21.91 21.73
C GLU A 67 -28.83 21.67 22.68
N GLY A 68 -28.96 22.48 23.73
CA GLY A 68 -30.05 22.34 24.73
C GLY A 68 -29.86 21.16 25.70
N LEU A 69 -28.64 20.60 25.77
CA LEU A 69 -28.30 19.49 26.66
C LEU A 69 -27.84 19.95 28.04
N LEU A 70 -27.30 21.17 28.12
CA LEU A 70 -26.89 21.82 29.37
C LEU A 70 -27.63 23.15 29.54
N ALA A 71 -27.94 23.49 30.77
CA ALA A 71 -28.49 24.78 31.17
C ALA A 71 -27.54 25.48 32.14
N ARG A 72 -27.41 26.81 32.04
CA ARG A 72 -26.68 27.64 33.00
C ARG A 72 -27.63 28.20 34.05
N ASP A 73 -27.26 28.05 35.29
CA ASP A 73 -27.94 28.64 36.44
C ASP A 73 -26.89 29.41 37.29
N GLY A 74 -26.68 30.68 36.93
CA GLY A 74 -25.58 31.48 37.47
C GLY A 74 -24.22 30.88 37.05
N ASP A 75 -23.39 30.53 38.00
CA ASP A 75 -22.09 29.88 37.79
C ASP A 75 -22.19 28.35 37.65
N ALA A 76 -23.33 27.76 37.96
CA ALA A 76 -23.55 26.33 37.89
C ALA A 76 -23.98 25.94 36.45
N VAL A 77 -23.50 24.79 36.02
CA VAL A 77 -23.91 24.17 34.75
C VAL A 77 -24.60 22.84 35.09
N ARG A 78 -25.83 22.69 34.64
CA ARG A 78 -26.66 21.51 34.92
C ARG A 78 -27.13 20.83 33.64
N VAL A 79 -27.36 19.52 33.73
CA VAL A 79 -28.02 18.78 32.65
C VAL A 79 -29.44 19.31 32.46
N ALA A 80 -29.76 19.76 31.26
CA ALA A 80 -31.08 20.29 30.94
C ALA A 80 -32.15 19.19 30.92
N THR A 81 -33.43 19.59 31.11
CA THR A 81 -34.57 18.72 30.85
C THR A 81 -34.66 18.46 29.35
N VAL A 82 -34.37 17.24 28.94
CA VAL A 82 -34.47 16.83 27.53
C VAL A 82 -35.61 15.84 27.39
N SER A 83 -36.60 16.18 26.61
CA SER A 83 -37.75 15.27 26.34
C SER A 83 -37.28 14.01 25.61
N ALA A 84 -38.03 12.90 25.73
CA ALA A 84 -37.74 11.66 25.02
C ALA A 84 -37.69 11.85 23.50
N GLU A 85 -38.49 12.75 22.97
CA GLU A 85 -38.55 13.10 21.56
C GLU A 85 -37.28 13.86 21.12
N GLN A 86 -36.85 14.84 21.91
CA GLN A 86 -35.61 15.59 21.67
C GLN A 86 -34.37 14.66 21.74
N ARG A 87 -34.33 13.73 22.72
CA ARG A 87 -33.26 12.74 22.79
C ARG A 87 -33.17 11.88 21.53
N ARG A 88 -34.30 11.39 21.04
CA ARG A 88 -34.36 10.61 19.79
C ARG A 88 -33.92 11.42 18.58
N ALA A 89 -34.39 12.67 18.44
CA ALA A 89 -33.98 13.54 17.36
C ALA A 89 -32.49 13.84 17.35
N LEU A 90 -31.89 14.12 18.51
CA LEU A 90 -30.44 14.34 18.65
C LEU A 90 -29.63 13.08 18.34
N ALA A 91 -30.08 11.92 18.81
CA ALA A 91 -29.43 10.63 18.51
C ALA A 91 -29.49 10.30 17.02
N GLN A 92 -30.63 10.53 16.39
CA GLN A 92 -30.80 10.31 14.95
C GLN A 92 -29.93 11.26 14.11
N ARG A 93 -29.89 12.54 14.47
CA ARG A 93 -29.06 13.53 13.77
C ARG A 93 -27.58 13.14 13.86
N ARG A 94 -27.12 12.71 15.03
CA ARG A 94 -25.76 12.26 15.24
C ARG A 94 -25.42 11.05 14.38
N LEU A 95 -26.30 10.03 14.37
CA LEU A 95 -26.09 8.86 13.53
C LEU A 95 -25.94 9.24 12.05
N LEU A 96 -26.75 10.18 11.58
CA LEU A 96 -26.66 10.69 10.20
C LEU A 96 -25.35 11.44 9.96
N ASP A 97 -24.86 12.24 10.91
CA ASP A 97 -23.59 12.96 10.79
C ASP A 97 -22.40 11.99 10.80
N ASP A 98 -22.42 10.97 11.66
CA ASP A 98 -21.40 9.92 11.72
C ASP A 98 -21.37 9.10 10.40
N LEU A 99 -22.53 8.74 9.87
CA LEU A 99 -22.64 8.04 8.58
C LEU A 99 -22.12 8.90 7.42
N ARG A 100 -22.44 10.19 7.40
CA ARG A 100 -21.90 11.12 6.39
C ARG A 100 -20.37 11.24 6.48
N GLN A 101 -19.84 11.33 7.68
CA GLN A 101 -18.40 11.42 7.89
C GLN A 101 -17.69 10.14 7.41
N GLN A 102 -18.28 8.97 7.71
CA GLN A 102 -17.79 7.69 7.20
C GLN A 102 -17.83 7.62 5.67
N GLU A 103 -18.93 8.06 5.06
CA GLU A 103 -19.08 8.09 3.60
C GLU A 103 -18.03 8.99 2.94
N LEU A 104 -17.76 10.18 3.50
CA LEU A 104 -16.73 11.09 3.00
C LEU A 104 -15.33 10.45 3.10
N SER A 105 -15.02 9.83 4.24
CA SER A 105 -13.73 9.15 4.44
C SER A 105 -13.54 7.98 3.46
N LEU A 106 -14.60 7.22 3.19
CA LEU A 106 -14.56 6.14 2.20
C LEU A 106 -14.32 6.68 0.78
N ARG A 107 -14.98 7.78 0.40
CA ARG A 107 -14.78 8.43 -0.91
C ARG A 107 -13.34 8.94 -1.08
N GLU A 108 -12.74 9.52 -0.03
CA GLU A 108 -11.35 9.95 -0.04
C GLU A 108 -10.38 8.78 -0.25
N LEU A 109 -10.64 7.64 0.39
CA LEU A 109 -9.85 6.41 0.21
C LEU A 109 -10.01 5.82 -1.19
N GLU A 110 -11.22 5.83 -1.76
CA GLU A 110 -11.48 5.40 -3.14
C GLU A 110 -10.74 6.28 -4.15
N LEU A 111 -10.75 7.59 -3.94
CA LEU A 111 -9.99 8.53 -4.76
C LEU A 111 -8.47 8.27 -4.68
N ALA A 112 -7.96 8.04 -3.47
CA ALA A 112 -6.54 7.70 -3.27
C ALA A 112 -6.15 6.41 -4.00
N ARG A 113 -7.01 5.38 -3.95
CA ARG A 113 -6.84 4.12 -4.70
C ARG A 113 -6.80 4.36 -6.21
N ASP A 114 -7.70 5.17 -6.74
CA ASP A 114 -7.77 5.46 -8.17
C ASP A 114 -6.54 6.25 -8.64
N ILE A 115 -6.03 7.16 -7.83
CA ILE A 115 -4.77 7.87 -8.09
C ILE A 115 -3.62 6.87 -8.10
N GLN A 116 -3.52 6.01 -7.09
CA GLN A 116 -2.46 5.02 -6.98
C GLN A 116 -2.46 4.05 -8.17
N ARG A 117 -3.65 3.58 -8.58
CA ARG A 117 -3.79 2.70 -9.75
C ARG A 117 -3.31 3.35 -11.04
N ARG A 118 -3.50 4.67 -11.20
CA ARG A 118 -3.01 5.43 -12.37
C ARG A 118 -1.49 5.63 -12.37
N LEU A 119 -0.86 5.56 -11.21
CA LEU A 119 0.60 5.60 -11.12
C LEU A 119 1.25 4.31 -11.61
N LEU A 120 0.56 3.16 -11.54
CA LEU A 120 1.09 1.88 -11.98
C LEU A 120 1.07 1.76 -13.51
N PRO A 121 2.04 1.04 -14.10
CA PRO A 121 1.98 0.69 -15.51
C PRO A 121 0.72 -0.11 -15.84
N PRO A 122 0.30 -0.16 -17.14
CA PRO A 122 -0.72 -1.09 -17.58
C PRO A 122 -0.39 -2.54 -17.19
N ALA A 123 -1.42 -3.37 -16.99
CA ALA A 123 -1.26 -4.78 -16.60
C ALA A 123 -0.47 -5.61 -17.64
N ARG A 124 -0.33 -5.11 -18.85
CA ARG A 124 0.54 -5.66 -19.90
C ARG A 124 1.32 -4.53 -20.54
N VAL A 125 2.63 -4.70 -20.62
CA VAL A 125 3.56 -3.79 -21.28
C VAL A 125 4.47 -4.61 -22.19
N ASP A 126 4.46 -4.29 -23.49
CA ASP A 126 5.43 -4.85 -24.44
C ASP A 126 6.55 -3.82 -24.63
N CYS A 127 7.79 -4.20 -24.35
CA CYS A 127 8.96 -3.32 -24.46
C CYS A 127 10.24 -4.10 -24.74
N HIS A 128 11.03 -3.63 -25.68
CA HIS A 128 12.39 -4.13 -25.97
C HIS A 128 12.50 -5.67 -26.03
N GLY A 129 11.61 -6.31 -26.79
CA GLY A 129 11.62 -7.76 -26.95
C GLY A 129 11.13 -8.55 -25.73
N LEU A 130 10.52 -7.86 -24.76
CA LEU A 130 9.90 -8.47 -23.57
C LEU A 130 8.40 -8.17 -23.54
N THR A 131 7.65 -9.12 -23.03
CA THR A 131 6.27 -8.92 -22.55
C THR A 131 6.30 -8.98 -21.03
N VAL A 132 5.86 -7.90 -20.39
CA VAL A 132 5.69 -7.80 -18.93
C VAL A 132 4.20 -7.84 -18.62
N THR A 133 3.77 -8.83 -17.86
CA THR A 133 2.38 -8.98 -17.42
C THR A 133 2.33 -8.92 -15.92
N SER A 134 1.42 -8.13 -15.38
CA SER A 134 1.33 -7.89 -13.94
C SER A 134 -0.08 -8.08 -13.41
N ARG A 135 -0.15 -8.44 -12.12
CA ARG A 135 -1.35 -8.41 -11.31
C ARG A 135 -1.03 -7.71 -10.01
N TRP A 136 -1.89 -6.79 -9.63
CA TRP A 136 -1.77 -6.02 -8.41
C TRP A 136 -3.13 -6.00 -7.71
N LEU A 137 -3.21 -6.62 -6.56
CA LEU A 137 -4.43 -6.87 -5.79
C LEU A 137 -4.22 -6.31 -4.38
N PRO A 138 -4.67 -5.07 -4.11
CA PRO A 138 -4.56 -4.48 -2.79
C PRO A 138 -5.48 -5.16 -1.80
N ALA A 139 -4.96 -5.50 -0.60
CA ALA A 139 -5.75 -6.05 0.50
C ALA A 139 -6.69 -5.01 1.13
N ARG A 140 -6.37 -3.72 0.95
CA ARG A 140 -7.16 -2.58 1.45
C ARG A 140 -7.44 -1.59 0.31
N PHE A 141 -7.97 -0.41 0.65
CA PHE A 141 -8.22 0.65 -0.34
C PHE A 141 -6.96 1.11 -1.05
N VAL A 142 -5.85 1.24 -0.32
CA VAL A 142 -4.53 1.62 -0.86
C VAL A 142 -3.47 0.63 -0.38
N ALA A 143 -2.49 0.36 -1.23
CA ALA A 143 -1.43 -0.62 -1.03
C ALA A 143 -0.08 0.02 -0.70
N GLY A 144 0.78 -0.73 0.00
CA GLY A 144 2.22 -0.46 0.07
C GLY A 144 2.97 -0.96 -1.17
N ASP A 145 2.47 -2.03 -1.75
CA ASP A 145 3.02 -2.68 -2.92
C ASP A 145 2.95 -1.84 -4.19
N PHE A 146 3.97 -1.96 -5.02
CA PHE A 146 3.93 -1.47 -6.40
C PHE A 146 4.88 -2.23 -7.31
N TYR A 147 4.65 -2.06 -8.61
CA TYR A 147 5.59 -2.46 -9.66
C TYR A 147 5.82 -1.32 -10.64
N ASP A 148 6.94 -1.39 -11.36
CA ASP A 148 7.23 -0.48 -12.46
C ASP A 148 7.96 -1.18 -13.60
N VAL A 149 7.81 -0.63 -14.80
CA VAL A 149 8.49 -1.07 -16.02
C VAL A 149 9.31 0.09 -16.56
N LEU A 150 10.63 -0.04 -16.50
CA LEU A 150 11.58 1.00 -16.86
C LEU A 150 12.12 0.74 -18.27
N ARG A 151 12.20 1.78 -19.08
CA ARG A 151 12.84 1.74 -20.39
C ARG A 151 14.20 2.40 -20.31
N HIS A 152 15.25 1.69 -20.68
CA HIS A 152 16.59 2.23 -20.68
C HIS A 152 17.01 2.72 -22.06
N LEU A 153 17.85 3.76 -22.10
CA LEU A 153 18.33 4.37 -23.34
C LEU A 153 19.19 3.44 -24.19
N ASP A 154 19.81 2.44 -23.57
CA ASP A 154 20.59 1.41 -24.26
C ASP A 154 19.74 0.33 -24.94
N GLY A 155 18.40 0.47 -24.88
CA GLY A 155 17.46 -0.49 -25.44
C GLY A 155 17.13 -1.65 -24.49
N GLY A 156 17.64 -1.65 -23.27
CA GLY A 156 17.25 -2.60 -22.22
C GLY A 156 15.94 -2.22 -21.54
N ALA A 157 15.37 -3.15 -20.80
CA ALA A 157 14.19 -2.91 -19.96
C ALA A 157 14.47 -3.23 -18.50
N GLY A 158 13.82 -2.54 -17.58
CA GLY A 158 13.88 -2.79 -16.16
C GLY A 158 12.50 -3.11 -15.58
N VAL A 159 12.45 -3.99 -14.59
CA VAL A 159 11.25 -4.29 -13.82
C VAL A 159 11.57 -4.12 -12.34
N VAL A 160 10.76 -3.32 -11.67
CA VAL A 160 10.82 -3.10 -10.23
C VAL A 160 9.58 -3.70 -9.59
N VAL A 161 9.76 -4.46 -8.51
CA VAL A 161 8.67 -4.86 -7.60
C VAL A 161 9.08 -4.46 -6.20
N ALA A 162 8.19 -3.83 -5.47
CA ALA A 162 8.50 -3.34 -4.13
C ALA A 162 7.28 -3.42 -3.22
N ASP A 163 7.58 -3.59 -1.92
CA ASP A 163 6.64 -3.54 -0.82
C ASP A 163 7.12 -2.57 0.25
N VAL A 164 6.23 -1.68 0.69
CA VAL A 164 6.48 -0.70 1.74
C VAL A 164 5.91 -1.18 3.06
N ALA A 165 6.78 -1.34 4.06
CA ALA A 165 6.37 -1.74 5.40
C ALA A 165 5.26 -0.85 5.98
N GLY A 166 4.18 -1.49 6.39
CA GLY A 166 2.98 -0.85 6.90
C GLY A 166 1.83 -0.92 5.90
N LYS A 167 0.66 -0.41 6.29
CA LYS A 167 -0.55 -0.50 5.48
C LYS A 167 -1.28 0.84 5.43
N GLY A 168 -2.04 1.06 4.37
CA GLY A 168 -2.87 2.24 4.20
C GLY A 168 -2.13 3.47 3.69
N ILE A 169 -2.63 4.67 4.00
CA ILE A 169 -2.19 5.95 3.41
C ILE A 169 -0.69 6.21 3.61
N GLY A 170 -0.15 5.90 4.80
CA GLY A 170 1.28 6.13 5.08
C GLY A 170 2.20 5.36 4.14
N ALA A 171 1.94 4.05 3.96
CA ALA A 171 2.70 3.21 3.03
C ALA A 171 2.52 3.66 1.58
N SER A 172 1.29 4.04 1.18
CA SER A 172 1.01 4.48 -0.19
C SER A 172 1.72 5.79 -0.58
N VAL A 173 1.97 6.69 0.36
CA VAL A 173 2.75 7.93 0.13
C VAL A 173 4.23 7.61 -0.07
N ILE A 174 4.80 6.72 0.75
CA ILE A 174 6.19 6.25 0.59
C ILE A 174 6.33 5.53 -0.76
N MET A 175 5.39 4.64 -1.09
CA MET A 175 5.33 3.96 -2.39
C MET A 175 5.40 4.95 -3.56
N ALA A 176 4.55 5.98 -3.56
CA ALA A 176 4.53 7.00 -4.61
C ALA A 176 5.87 7.73 -4.73
N SER A 177 6.52 8.02 -3.60
CA SER A 177 7.83 8.67 -3.57
C SER A 177 8.92 7.80 -4.17
N VAL A 178 8.99 6.52 -3.78
CA VAL A 178 9.98 5.56 -4.31
C VAL A 178 9.75 5.33 -5.80
N LYS A 179 8.50 5.13 -6.20
CA LYS A 179 8.13 4.95 -7.61
C LYS A 179 8.52 6.16 -8.49
N ALA A 180 8.37 7.37 -7.96
CA ALA A 180 8.75 8.58 -8.69
C ALA A 180 10.28 8.72 -8.81
N MET A 181 11.06 8.27 -7.83
CA MET A 181 12.52 8.41 -7.84
C MET A 181 13.23 7.28 -8.63
N ALA A 182 12.74 6.06 -8.54
CA ALA A 182 13.40 4.87 -9.08
C ALA A 182 13.76 4.98 -10.57
N PRO A 183 12.88 5.45 -11.48
CA PRO A 183 13.21 5.55 -12.90
C PRO A 183 14.37 6.49 -13.20
N PHE A 184 14.46 7.62 -12.50
CA PHE A 184 15.54 8.61 -12.71
C PHE A 184 16.88 8.07 -12.22
N ILE A 185 16.88 7.40 -11.08
CA ILE A 185 18.10 6.80 -10.52
C ILE A 185 18.58 5.64 -11.39
N ALA A 186 17.66 4.76 -11.80
CA ALA A 186 17.96 3.60 -12.63
C ALA A 186 18.41 3.97 -14.06
N ALA A 187 18.05 5.16 -14.55
CA ALA A 187 18.51 5.65 -15.85
C ALA A 187 20.01 5.98 -15.87
N GLU A 188 20.57 6.35 -14.73
CA GLU A 188 21.97 6.79 -14.59
C GLU A 188 22.89 5.72 -13.99
N LEU A 189 22.33 4.78 -13.21
CA LEU A 189 23.09 3.84 -12.40
C LEU A 189 22.84 2.39 -12.80
N GLY A 190 23.80 1.52 -12.49
CA GLY A 190 23.63 0.07 -12.56
C GLY A 190 22.66 -0.46 -11.51
N VAL A 191 22.27 -1.73 -11.63
CA VAL A 191 21.19 -2.35 -10.84
C VAL A 191 21.48 -2.27 -9.33
N ALA A 192 22.66 -2.69 -8.89
CA ALA A 192 23.03 -2.65 -7.47
C ALA A 192 23.22 -1.21 -6.94
N ASP A 193 23.76 -0.31 -7.77
CA ASP A 193 23.97 1.10 -7.40
C ASP A 193 22.65 1.86 -7.30
N THR A 194 21.64 1.49 -8.09
CA THR A 194 20.28 2.00 -7.96
C THR A 194 19.71 1.71 -6.57
N LEU A 195 19.86 0.47 -6.07
CA LEU A 195 19.43 0.13 -4.70
C LEU A 195 20.21 0.90 -3.64
N ARG A 196 21.53 1.05 -3.81
CA ARG A 196 22.38 1.83 -2.88
C ARG A 196 21.94 3.30 -2.81
N GLU A 197 21.67 3.91 -3.95
CA GLU A 197 21.25 5.33 -4.01
C GLU A 197 19.82 5.52 -3.45
N LEU A 198 18.86 4.63 -3.79
CA LEU A 198 17.54 4.63 -3.18
C LEU A 198 17.62 4.49 -1.66
N ASN A 199 18.41 3.53 -1.17
CA ASN A 199 18.64 3.33 0.26
C ASN A 199 19.22 4.58 0.93
N ARG A 200 20.22 5.21 0.31
CA ARG A 200 20.83 6.44 0.82
C ARG A 200 19.82 7.58 1.00
N ARG A 201 18.90 7.75 0.04
CA ARG A 201 17.84 8.77 0.10
C ARG A 201 16.79 8.45 1.16
N LEU A 202 16.39 7.19 1.25
CA LEU A 202 15.34 6.77 2.18
C LEU A 202 15.83 6.74 3.64
N CYS A 203 17.12 6.42 3.88
CA CYS A 203 17.68 6.47 5.21
C CYS A 203 17.66 7.89 5.78
N GLY A 204 16.94 8.09 6.88
CA GLY A 204 16.78 9.38 7.53
C GLY A 204 15.49 10.13 7.16
N GLU A 205 14.81 9.73 6.09
CA GLU A 205 13.49 10.27 5.73
C GLU A 205 12.35 9.41 6.28
N LEU A 206 12.57 8.09 6.35
CA LEU A 206 11.57 7.15 6.86
C LEU A 206 11.52 7.15 8.40
N GLY A 207 10.30 7.04 8.94
CA GLY A 207 10.05 6.91 10.36
C GLY A 207 10.48 5.55 10.93
N LYS A 208 10.48 5.42 12.26
CA LYS A 208 10.76 4.14 12.92
C LYS A 208 9.81 3.04 12.45
N GLY A 209 10.37 1.91 12.02
CA GLY A 209 9.60 0.75 11.55
C GLY A 209 9.12 0.88 10.11
N GLN A 210 9.46 1.96 9.41
CA GLN A 210 9.19 2.11 7.98
C GLN A 210 10.43 1.68 7.18
N PHE A 211 10.22 0.88 6.17
CA PHE A 211 11.25 0.41 5.23
C PHE A 211 10.59 0.01 3.92
N VAL A 212 11.39 -0.25 2.90
CA VAL A 212 10.92 -0.67 1.59
C VAL A 212 11.70 -1.91 1.16
N ALA A 213 11.01 -3.04 1.01
CA ALA A 213 11.56 -4.17 0.29
C ALA A 213 11.46 -3.88 -1.21
N LEU A 214 12.54 -4.14 -1.97
CA LEU A 214 12.57 -3.85 -3.40
C LEU A 214 13.46 -4.83 -4.15
N ALA A 215 12.93 -5.40 -5.23
CA ALA A 215 13.68 -6.14 -6.23
C ALA A 215 13.72 -5.35 -7.55
N TYR A 216 14.90 -5.23 -8.14
CA TYR A 216 15.09 -4.58 -9.42
C TYR A 216 15.81 -5.55 -10.38
N ALA A 217 15.10 -5.93 -11.44
CA ALA A 217 15.58 -6.77 -12.53
C ALA A 217 15.77 -5.92 -13.80
N ARG A 218 16.99 -5.92 -14.38
CA ARG A 218 17.30 -5.26 -15.65
C ARG A 218 17.63 -6.30 -16.69
N PHE A 219 16.99 -6.20 -17.83
CA PHE A 219 17.18 -7.09 -18.97
C PHE A 219 18.07 -6.43 -20.00
N SER A 220 18.96 -7.22 -20.62
CA SER A 220 19.77 -6.78 -21.75
C SER A 220 18.91 -6.41 -22.96
N PRO A 221 19.41 -5.58 -23.89
CA PRO A 221 18.65 -5.16 -25.08
C PRO A 221 18.14 -6.31 -25.94
N ASP A 222 18.85 -7.44 -25.97
CA ASP A 222 18.46 -8.67 -26.66
C ASP A 222 17.58 -9.60 -25.80
N ALA A 223 17.25 -9.17 -24.58
CA ALA A 223 16.51 -9.94 -23.59
C ALA A 223 17.13 -11.32 -23.24
N ALA A 224 18.42 -11.52 -23.55
CA ALA A 224 19.09 -12.79 -23.32
C ALA A 224 19.63 -12.96 -21.90
N THR A 225 19.76 -11.86 -21.16
CA THR A 225 20.24 -11.89 -19.77
C THR A 225 19.37 -11.00 -18.87
N VAL A 226 19.28 -11.37 -17.61
CA VAL A 226 18.70 -10.56 -16.54
C VAL A 226 19.75 -10.30 -15.46
N GLU A 227 19.91 -9.05 -15.04
CA GLU A 227 20.66 -8.63 -13.87
C GLU A 227 19.67 -8.26 -12.77
N LEU A 228 19.79 -8.89 -11.59
CA LEU A 228 18.91 -8.72 -10.44
C LEU A 228 19.67 -8.22 -9.23
N ALA A 229 19.16 -7.21 -8.54
CA ALA A 229 19.49 -6.88 -7.16
C ALA A 229 18.22 -6.95 -6.31
N ASN A 230 18.39 -7.33 -5.03
CA ASN A 230 17.27 -7.58 -4.13
C ASN A 230 17.55 -7.02 -2.74
N ALA A 231 16.66 -6.17 -2.25
CA ALA A 231 16.68 -5.54 -0.94
C ALA A 231 15.45 -6.01 -0.12
N GLY A 232 15.38 -7.30 0.22
CA GLY A 232 14.37 -7.84 1.13
C GLY A 232 13.11 -8.43 0.50
N MET A 233 12.97 -8.41 -0.82
CA MET A 233 11.87 -9.11 -1.50
C MET A 233 12.09 -10.63 -1.51
N PRO A 234 11.05 -11.46 -1.66
CA PRO A 234 11.19 -12.86 -2.01
C PRO A 234 12.06 -13.05 -3.26
N ASP A 235 12.79 -14.15 -3.36
CA ASP A 235 13.54 -14.44 -4.57
C ASP A 235 12.61 -14.73 -5.74
N PRO A 236 12.77 -14.05 -6.89
CA PRO A 236 11.99 -14.35 -8.07
C PRO A 236 12.20 -15.78 -8.55
N PHE A 237 11.20 -16.37 -9.19
CA PHE A 237 11.36 -17.64 -9.87
C PHE A 237 11.69 -17.47 -11.34
N VAL A 238 12.75 -18.14 -11.79
CA VAL A 238 12.93 -18.44 -13.21
C VAL A 238 12.19 -19.74 -13.50
N VAL A 239 11.06 -19.66 -14.19
CA VAL A 239 10.29 -20.81 -14.64
C VAL A 239 10.91 -21.30 -15.94
N GLN A 240 11.51 -22.46 -15.91
CA GLN A 240 12.22 -23.06 -17.05
C GLN A 240 11.25 -23.70 -18.07
N ASP A 241 11.76 -24.09 -19.21
CA ASP A 241 10.99 -24.71 -20.28
C ASP A 241 10.24 -26.01 -19.84
N ASP A 242 10.79 -26.72 -18.87
CA ASP A 242 10.17 -27.90 -18.24
C ASP A 242 9.09 -27.55 -17.19
N GLY A 243 8.82 -26.25 -17.01
CA GLY A 243 7.85 -25.73 -16.05
C GLY A 243 8.36 -25.65 -14.61
N ARG A 244 9.62 -26.02 -14.34
CA ARG A 244 10.19 -25.99 -12.98
C ARG A 244 10.57 -24.57 -12.59
N PRO A 245 10.03 -24.04 -11.47
CA PRO A 245 10.49 -22.77 -10.91
C PRO A 245 11.84 -22.97 -10.20
N VAL A 246 12.82 -22.15 -10.54
CA VAL A 246 14.12 -22.11 -9.90
C VAL A 246 14.31 -20.72 -9.28
N PRO A 247 14.65 -20.61 -7.98
CA PRO A 247 14.91 -19.32 -7.36
C PRO A 247 16.07 -18.61 -8.04
N LEU A 248 15.90 -17.30 -8.29
CA LEU A 248 16.98 -16.42 -8.72
C LEU A 248 17.53 -15.69 -7.50
N GLU A 249 18.41 -16.36 -6.79
CA GLU A 249 19.00 -15.84 -5.56
C GLU A 249 20.07 -14.79 -5.84
N VAL A 250 20.04 -13.71 -5.04
CA VAL A 250 21.09 -12.68 -5.01
C VAL A 250 21.91 -12.89 -3.73
N PRO A 251 23.21 -13.17 -3.82
CA PRO A 251 24.06 -13.32 -2.65
C PRO A 251 24.29 -12.00 -1.92
N GLY A 252 24.65 -12.07 -0.63
CA GLY A 252 25.01 -10.90 0.17
C GLY A 252 23.86 -10.30 0.97
N PRO A 253 24.02 -9.05 1.47
CA PRO A 253 23.03 -8.44 2.34
C PRO A 253 21.77 -8.06 1.57
N ARG A 254 20.63 -8.48 2.11
CA ARG A 254 19.28 -8.27 1.55
C ARG A 254 18.41 -7.42 2.48
N LEU A 255 19.02 -6.53 3.27
CA LEU A 255 18.27 -5.67 4.18
C LEU A 255 17.36 -4.74 3.36
N PRO A 256 16.07 -4.59 3.71
CA PRO A 256 15.21 -3.62 3.06
C PRO A 256 15.76 -2.20 3.09
N LEU A 257 15.39 -1.39 2.11
CA LEU A 257 15.82 0.01 1.98
C LEU A 257 15.27 0.85 3.13
N GLY A 258 16.05 1.83 3.58
CA GLY A 258 15.68 2.77 4.63
C GLY A 258 16.00 2.34 6.06
N ILE A 259 16.36 1.06 6.30
CA ILE A 259 16.69 0.55 7.65
C ILE A 259 18.07 1.02 8.08
N ARG A 260 19.07 0.89 7.21
CA ARG A 260 20.47 1.20 7.51
C ARG A 260 21.18 1.77 6.30
N ALA A 261 21.88 2.89 6.49
CA ALA A 261 22.70 3.47 5.45
C ALA A 261 23.91 2.56 5.12
N GLY A 262 24.44 2.68 3.89
CA GLY A 262 25.68 2.03 3.48
C GLY A 262 25.59 0.51 3.33
N VAL A 263 24.40 -0.07 3.15
CA VAL A 263 24.25 -1.50 2.83
C VAL A 263 24.90 -1.78 1.46
N PRO A 264 25.88 -2.72 1.37
CA PRO A 264 26.58 -3.01 0.13
C PRO A 264 25.75 -3.99 -0.73
N TYR A 265 24.64 -3.52 -1.30
CA TYR A 265 23.85 -4.34 -2.22
C TYR A 265 24.70 -4.78 -3.41
N VAL A 266 24.47 -5.99 -3.86
CA VAL A 266 25.11 -6.57 -5.03
C VAL A 266 24.04 -6.99 -6.04
N SER A 267 24.45 -7.24 -7.27
CA SER A 267 23.61 -7.81 -8.30
C SER A 267 24.18 -9.12 -8.82
N VAL A 268 23.35 -9.92 -9.43
CA VAL A 268 23.72 -11.17 -10.11
C VAL A 268 23.13 -11.15 -11.50
N THR A 269 23.97 -11.51 -12.50
CA THR A 269 23.53 -11.66 -13.89
C THR A 269 23.33 -13.14 -14.19
N ARG A 270 22.20 -13.46 -14.85
CA ARG A 270 21.87 -14.82 -15.29
C ARG A 270 21.39 -14.80 -16.74
N PRO A 271 21.70 -15.83 -17.51
CA PRO A 271 21.09 -16.02 -18.81
C PRO A 271 19.59 -16.32 -18.65
N LEU A 272 18.78 -15.80 -19.55
CA LEU A 272 17.34 -16.08 -19.64
C LEU A 272 17.10 -16.81 -20.98
N ALA A 273 16.73 -18.09 -20.90
CA ALA A 273 16.38 -18.87 -22.07
C ALA A 273 15.18 -18.28 -22.82
N GLU A 274 15.05 -18.56 -24.10
CA GLU A 274 14.00 -17.95 -24.95
C GLU A 274 12.57 -18.14 -24.43
N ARG A 275 12.29 -19.28 -23.82
CA ARG A 275 10.97 -19.61 -23.29
C ARG A 275 10.89 -19.51 -21.78
N ALA A 276 12.00 -19.17 -21.12
CA ALA A 276 11.99 -18.98 -19.69
C ALA A 276 11.16 -17.76 -19.30
N ARG A 277 10.46 -17.88 -18.17
CA ARG A 277 9.67 -16.80 -17.56
C ARG A 277 10.30 -16.37 -16.25
N LEU A 278 10.38 -15.08 -16.00
CA LEU A 278 10.78 -14.56 -14.69
C LEU A 278 9.53 -14.10 -13.95
N LEU A 279 9.23 -14.70 -12.81
CA LEU A 279 8.12 -14.33 -11.92
C LEU A 279 8.67 -13.62 -10.70
N LEU A 280 8.43 -12.31 -10.61
CA LEU A 280 8.65 -11.52 -9.40
C LEU A 280 7.33 -11.40 -8.63
N PHE A 281 7.38 -11.41 -7.31
CA PHE A 281 6.18 -11.33 -6.47
C PHE A 281 6.48 -10.73 -5.10
N SER A 282 5.45 -10.13 -4.46
CA SER A 282 5.52 -9.69 -3.08
C SER A 282 5.28 -10.84 -2.10
N ASP A 283 5.72 -10.64 -0.86
CA ASP A 283 5.61 -11.64 0.21
C ASP A 283 4.16 -12.00 0.55
N GLY A 284 3.21 -11.07 0.39
CA GLY A 284 1.80 -11.32 0.64
C GLY A 284 1.23 -12.55 -0.08
N ILE A 285 1.79 -12.92 -1.26
CA ILE A 285 1.38 -14.13 -1.98
C ILE A 285 1.90 -15.40 -1.28
N ALA A 286 3.16 -15.39 -0.86
CA ALA A 286 3.76 -16.52 -0.17
C ALA A 286 3.29 -16.65 1.30
N GLU A 287 2.97 -15.51 1.94
CA GLU A 287 2.48 -15.45 3.31
C GLU A 287 0.98 -15.69 3.43
N ALA A 288 0.25 -15.78 2.31
CA ALA A 288 -1.18 -16.08 2.28
C ALA A 288 -1.48 -17.36 3.05
N ARG A 289 -2.49 -17.31 3.94
CA ARG A 289 -2.74 -18.36 4.91
C ARG A 289 -3.76 -19.37 4.40
N ARG A 290 -3.43 -20.63 4.57
CA ARG A 290 -4.36 -21.77 4.37
C ARG A 290 -5.47 -21.72 5.43
N PRO A 291 -6.59 -22.40 5.23
CA PRO A 291 -7.63 -22.56 6.27
C PRO A 291 -7.12 -23.16 7.59
N SER A 292 -5.99 -23.88 7.57
CA SER A 292 -5.30 -24.36 8.77
C SER A 292 -4.61 -23.24 9.59
N GLY A 293 -4.48 -22.03 9.02
CA GLY A 293 -3.73 -20.91 9.59
C GLY A 293 -2.25 -20.87 9.20
N GLU A 294 -1.74 -21.91 8.57
CA GLU A 294 -0.35 -21.98 8.09
C GLU A 294 -0.18 -21.17 6.80
N PRO A 295 0.94 -20.44 6.63
CA PRO A 295 1.22 -19.74 5.38
C PRO A 295 1.43 -20.76 4.24
N LEU A 296 1.13 -20.35 3.01
CA LEU A 296 1.44 -21.14 1.81
C LEU A 296 2.93 -21.44 1.75
N GLY A 297 3.75 -20.46 2.08
CA GLY A 297 5.20 -20.51 2.06
C GLY A 297 5.80 -20.45 0.66
N TYR A 298 7.10 -20.20 0.61
CA TYR A 298 7.84 -20.10 -0.64
C TYR A 298 7.81 -21.43 -1.43
N GLU A 299 7.97 -22.56 -0.74
CA GLU A 299 7.89 -23.90 -1.34
C GLU A 299 6.48 -24.21 -1.84
N GLY A 300 5.45 -23.81 -1.11
CA GLY A 300 4.06 -23.97 -1.52
C GLY A 300 3.76 -23.18 -2.79
N LEU A 301 4.24 -21.95 -2.88
CA LEU A 301 4.11 -21.13 -4.10
C LEU A 301 4.88 -21.76 -5.27
N ALA A 302 6.09 -22.27 -5.05
CA ALA A 302 6.86 -22.98 -6.07
C ALA A 302 6.11 -24.21 -6.59
N ALA A 303 5.45 -24.97 -5.71
CA ALA A 303 4.63 -26.11 -6.11
C ALA A 303 3.41 -25.70 -6.96
N VAL A 304 2.75 -24.59 -6.61
CA VAL A 304 1.65 -24.01 -7.41
C VAL A 304 2.15 -23.62 -8.80
N VAL A 305 3.25 -22.88 -8.89
CA VAL A 305 3.86 -22.44 -10.15
C VAL A 305 4.20 -23.64 -11.03
N ALA A 306 4.81 -24.69 -10.47
CA ALA A 306 5.13 -25.91 -11.20
C ALA A 306 3.87 -26.65 -11.69
N ALA A 307 2.84 -26.75 -10.87
CA ALA A 307 1.58 -27.41 -11.24
C ALA A 307 0.86 -26.68 -12.38
N VAL A 308 0.79 -25.34 -12.32
CA VAL A 308 0.18 -24.52 -13.37
C VAL A 308 0.99 -24.61 -14.67
N ALA A 309 2.31 -24.57 -14.58
CA ALA A 309 3.18 -24.71 -15.74
C ALA A 309 3.03 -26.09 -16.42
N ALA A 310 2.90 -27.16 -15.64
CA ALA A 310 2.65 -28.52 -16.16
C ALA A 310 1.28 -28.64 -16.82
N ALA A 311 0.23 -28.01 -16.25
CA ALA A 311 -1.13 -28.04 -16.78
C ALA A 311 -1.26 -27.25 -18.10
N ALA A 312 -0.53 -26.13 -18.21
CA ALA A 312 -0.56 -25.27 -19.39
C ALA A 312 0.19 -25.85 -20.61
N GLY A 313 0.98 -26.91 -20.42
CA GLY A 313 1.91 -27.41 -21.43
C GLY A 313 3.03 -26.40 -21.73
N ALA A 314 4.18 -26.89 -22.18
CA ALA A 314 5.35 -26.02 -22.41
C ALA A 314 5.02 -24.86 -23.37
N GLY A 315 4.80 -23.68 -22.85
CA GLY A 315 4.74 -22.40 -23.61
C GLY A 315 3.43 -22.09 -24.35
N GLN A 316 2.30 -22.75 -24.05
CA GLN A 316 1.05 -22.57 -24.81
C GLN A 316 0.07 -21.54 -24.21
N ALA A 317 0.09 -21.29 -22.90
CA ALA A 317 -0.81 -20.31 -22.30
C ALA A 317 -0.26 -18.89 -22.44
N ALA A 318 -1.14 -17.92 -22.77
CA ALA A 318 -0.78 -16.51 -22.76
C ALA A 318 -0.33 -16.10 -21.34
N ALA A 319 0.65 -15.18 -21.27
CA ALA A 319 1.24 -14.72 -19.98
C ALA A 319 0.17 -14.32 -18.94
N GLY A 320 -0.88 -13.61 -19.40
CA GLY A 320 -1.96 -13.17 -18.53
C GLY A 320 -2.76 -14.33 -17.94
N GLU A 321 -3.16 -15.28 -18.79
CA GLU A 321 -3.93 -16.44 -18.37
C GLU A 321 -3.11 -17.33 -17.44
N TRP A 322 -1.82 -17.47 -17.71
CA TRP A 322 -0.92 -18.24 -16.87
C TRP A 322 -0.76 -17.61 -15.49
N LEU A 323 -0.57 -16.28 -15.44
CA LEU A 323 -0.43 -15.57 -14.18
C LEU A 323 -1.74 -15.59 -13.36
N ASP A 324 -2.89 -15.46 -14.04
CA ASP A 324 -4.21 -15.60 -13.41
C ASP A 324 -4.38 -17.00 -12.83
N ALA A 325 -4.03 -18.06 -13.57
CA ALA A 325 -4.11 -19.42 -13.08
C ALA A 325 -3.23 -19.68 -11.83
N VAL A 326 -2.04 -19.06 -11.75
CA VAL A 326 -1.20 -19.16 -10.55
C VAL A 326 -1.89 -18.50 -9.37
N LEU A 327 -2.41 -17.27 -9.52
CA LEU A 327 -3.06 -16.55 -8.43
C LEU A 327 -4.39 -17.19 -8.01
N ASP A 328 -5.19 -17.69 -8.96
CA ASP A 328 -6.43 -18.42 -8.70
C ASP A 328 -6.15 -19.68 -7.89
N GLU A 329 -5.09 -20.42 -8.22
CA GLU A 329 -4.71 -21.63 -7.48
C GLU A 329 -4.21 -21.28 -6.06
N VAL A 330 -3.42 -20.20 -5.89
CA VAL A 330 -3.07 -19.72 -4.56
C VAL A 330 -4.34 -19.38 -3.77
N GLN A 331 -5.26 -18.62 -4.35
CA GLN A 331 -6.51 -18.21 -3.69
C GLN A 331 -7.41 -19.43 -3.38
N ARG A 332 -7.43 -20.44 -4.22
CA ARG A 332 -8.13 -21.71 -3.96
C ARG A 332 -7.57 -22.44 -2.73
N LEU A 333 -6.27 -22.36 -2.51
CA LEU A 333 -5.58 -22.99 -1.38
C LEU A 333 -5.66 -22.19 -0.07
N THR A 334 -5.75 -20.87 -0.17
CA THR A 334 -5.67 -19.95 0.98
C THR A 334 -6.98 -19.25 1.31
N GLY A 335 -7.96 -19.28 0.40
CA GLY A 335 -9.25 -18.61 0.54
C GLY A 335 -9.27 -17.21 -0.12
N PRO A 336 -10.46 -16.57 -0.19
CA PRO A 336 -10.65 -15.35 -0.95
C PRO A 336 -10.18 -14.07 -0.23
N ALA A 337 -9.92 -14.13 1.08
CA ALA A 337 -9.47 -12.98 1.85
C ALA A 337 -7.98 -12.73 1.65
N LEU A 338 -7.61 -11.48 1.39
CA LEU A 338 -6.21 -11.07 1.31
C LEU A 338 -5.79 -10.46 2.65
N ASP A 339 -4.84 -11.10 3.32
CA ASP A 339 -4.25 -10.58 4.57
C ASP A 339 -3.23 -9.47 4.28
N ASP A 340 -2.59 -9.51 3.10
CA ASP A 340 -1.67 -8.51 2.59
C ASP A 340 -1.84 -8.26 1.09
N ASP A 341 -1.20 -7.20 0.58
CA ASP A 341 -1.21 -6.85 -0.84
C ASP A 341 -0.55 -7.96 -1.67
N TRP A 342 -1.13 -8.27 -2.82
CA TRP A 342 -0.55 -9.22 -3.77
C TRP A 342 -0.08 -8.50 -5.01
N THR A 343 1.21 -8.55 -5.26
CA THR A 343 1.83 -8.07 -6.48
C THR A 343 2.60 -9.19 -7.15
N ALA A 344 2.25 -9.51 -8.38
CA ALA A 344 2.95 -10.49 -9.20
C ALA A 344 3.25 -9.89 -10.57
N VAL A 345 4.50 -10.04 -11.02
CA VAL A 345 4.97 -9.57 -12.32
C VAL A 345 5.68 -10.69 -13.04
N LEU A 346 5.12 -11.08 -14.18
CA LEU A 346 5.67 -12.08 -15.07
C LEU A 346 6.35 -11.41 -16.24
N VAL A 347 7.61 -11.74 -16.49
CA VAL A 347 8.39 -11.27 -17.63
C VAL A 347 8.74 -12.45 -18.51
N GLU A 348 8.43 -12.34 -19.80
CA GLU A 348 8.79 -13.33 -20.82
C GLU A 348 9.37 -12.63 -22.06
N ARG A 349 10.18 -13.35 -22.81
CA ARG A 349 10.68 -12.84 -24.10
C ARG A 349 9.51 -12.86 -25.10
N SER A 350 9.30 -11.73 -25.79
CA SER A 350 8.33 -11.66 -26.89
C SER A 350 8.80 -12.55 -28.03
N GLY A 351 8.05 -13.58 -28.37
CA GLY A 351 8.39 -14.43 -29.51
C GLY A 351 8.47 -13.58 -30.78
N GLY A 352 9.66 -13.47 -31.32
CA GLY A 352 10.13 -12.92 -32.58
C GLY A 352 9.15 -12.12 -33.49
N GLN A 353 8.62 -10.99 -32.98
CA GLN A 353 8.22 -9.91 -33.89
C GLN A 353 9.40 -8.94 -33.98
N GLU A 354 10.03 -8.95 -35.17
CA GLU A 354 11.09 -8.04 -35.55
C GLU A 354 10.65 -6.60 -35.21
N ALA A 355 11.44 -5.90 -34.37
CA ALA A 355 11.21 -4.50 -34.08
C ALA A 355 11.09 -3.73 -35.40
N PRO A 356 10.14 -2.79 -35.51
CA PRO A 356 10.07 -1.95 -36.73
C PRO A 356 11.40 -1.24 -36.86
N ARG A 357 12.11 -1.53 -37.95
CA ARG A 357 13.37 -0.84 -38.32
C ARG A 357 13.09 0.66 -38.31
N PRO A 358 13.96 1.50 -37.73
CA PRO A 358 13.83 2.92 -37.86
C PRO A 358 13.83 3.25 -39.38
N ALA A 359 12.83 3.99 -39.81
CA ALA A 359 12.72 4.43 -41.20
C ALA A 359 14.03 5.14 -41.56
N THR A 360 14.84 4.48 -42.40
CA THR A 360 16.00 5.09 -43.02
C THR A 360 15.46 6.25 -43.83
N GLY A 361 15.89 7.46 -43.50
CA GLY A 361 15.55 8.68 -44.20
C GLY A 361 15.79 8.49 -45.71
N GLY A 362 14.72 8.64 -46.48
CA GLY A 362 14.76 8.57 -47.91
C GLY A 362 15.68 9.65 -48.47
N ASP A 363 16.51 9.23 -49.39
CA ASP A 363 17.33 10.04 -50.27
C ASP A 363 16.56 11.24 -50.83
N ALA A 364 17.03 12.42 -50.53
CA ALA A 364 16.77 13.60 -51.31
C ALA A 364 17.73 13.55 -52.51
N ALA A 365 17.36 12.78 -53.52
CA ALA A 365 18.01 12.89 -54.84
C ALA A 365 17.49 14.13 -55.57
N GLY A 366 18.42 14.94 -56.00
CA GLY A 366 18.25 16.15 -56.74
C GLY A 366 17.50 15.99 -58.07
N GLY A 367 16.98 17.08 -58.54
CA GLY A 367 16.37 17.29 -59.84
C GLY A 367 16.47 18.74 -60.16
N GLU A 368 17.45 19.03 -61.08
CA GLU A 368 17.60 20.28 -61.79
C GLU A 368 16.37 20.57 -62.63
N ALA A 369 15.95 21.80 -62.66
CA ALA A 369 15.69 22.64 -63.80
C ALA A 369 15.18 24.01 -63.39
#